data_b825e8aced4230b2728914966c6f8651
#
_entry.id   b825e8aced4230b2728914966c6f8651
#
_cell.length_a   1.000
_cell.length_b   1.000
_cell.length_c   1.000
_cell.angle_alpha   90.00
_cell.angle_beta   90.00
_cell.angle_gamma   90.00
#
_symmetry.space_group_name_H-M   'P 1'
#
loop_
_entity.id
_entity.type
_entity.pdbx_description
1 polymer ?
#
loop_
_entity_poly.entity_id
_entity_poly.type
_entity_poly.pdbx_seq_one_letter_code
_entity_poly.pdbx_strand_id
1 'polypeptide(L)'
;ADSESAYTIAERSQWTWGFHPSETDLAEAWRSAELNAMARELQPGILINNRSGVPGDFGTPEKVITSEDRPWELCDTLGDLWGCAPQDRNIKPVREVLYRLITCVSKGGNMLCNLGPNGDGSVQPWQADYFRQIGRWLAKHGEAIYGCTGEWQNPFPRGLAPWRTTRRDDMLYLHLLRYPGSTFSIANYQHDFWLLEADCLTTGQPLTITHEPTRDVIAGLPETAPDELATVVAEQLISLAV
;
A
#
# COMPACT_ATOMS: atom_id res chain seq x y z
N ALA A 1 20.72 3.27 10.16
CA ALA A 1 21.24 2.19 9.32
C ALA A 1 20.49 2.29 8.00
N ASP A 2 21.24 2.64 6.99
CA ASP A 2 20.81 3.07 5.67
C ASP A 2 19.99 1.98 4.98
N SER A 3 18.68 2.22 4.86
CA SER A 3 17.85 1.51 3.91
C SER A 3 17.99 2.15 2.53
N GLU A 4 19.17 2.06 1.96
CA GLU A 4 19.29 2.24 0.53
C GLU A 4 18.38 1.21 -0.14
N SER A 5 17.55 1.66 -1.07
CA SER A 5 16.67 0.79 -1.82
C SER A 5 17.50 -0.39 -2.34
N ALA A 6 16.97 -1.62 -2.25
CA ALA A 6 17.63 -2.86 -2.65
C ALA A 6 18.06 -2.89 -4.13
N TYR A 7 17.88 -1.81 -4.84
CA TYR A 7 18.35 -1.55 -6.20
C TYR A 7 19.16 -0.25 -6.19
N THR A 8 20.41 -0.34 -5.80
CA THR A 8 21.34 0.75 -6.06
C THR A 8 21.44 0.97 -7.57
N ILE A 9 21.66 2.20 -7.98
CA ILE A 9 21.93 2.53 -9.39
C ILE A 9 23.03 1.63 -9.96
N ALA A 10 23.95 1.17 -9.12
CA ALA A 10 25.00 0.21 -9.42
C ALA A 10 24.47 -1.15 -9.92
N GLU A 11 23.46 -1.73 -9.29
CA GLU A 11 22.88 -3.01 -9.73
C GLU A 11 22.11 -2.88 -11.03
N ARG A 12 21.48 -1.72 -11.28
CA ARG A 12 20.79 -1.46 -12.55
C ARG A 12 21.73 -1.25 -13.72
N SER A 13 22.91 -0.70 -13.50
CA SER A 13 23.88 -0.44 -14.58
C SER A 13 24.54 -1.71 -15.09
N GLN A 14 24.52 -2.82 -14.33
CA GLN A 14 24.95 -4.12 -14.85
C GLN A 14 24.10 -4.61 -16.02
N TRP A 15 22.85 -4.13 -16.15
CA TRP A 15 21.93 -4.51 -17.23
C TRP A 15 21.97 -3.58 -18.44
N THR A 16 22.60 -2.41 -18.33
CA THR A 16 22.63 -1.42 -19.38
C THR A 16 24.07 -1.05 -19.76
N TRP A 17 24.54 -1.64 -20.86
CA TRP A 17 25.60 -1.08 -21.73
C TRP A 17 27.05 -1.11 -21.22
N GLY A 18 27.45 -2.02 -20.37
CA GLY A 18 28.88 -2.23 -20.06
C GLY A 18 29.56 -1.12 -19.26
N PHE A 19 28.81 -0.24 -18.60
CA PHE A 19 29.32 0.68 -17.61
C PHE A 19 29.62 -0.06 -16.30
N HIS A 20 30.82 0.16 -15.75
CA HIS A 20 31.16 -0.29 -14.40
C HIS A 20 30.62 0.71 -13.37
N PRO A 21 29.67 0.31 -12.51
CA PRO A 21 29.02 1.21 -11.55
C PRO A 21 29.95 1.82 -10.51
N SER A 22 31.11 1.18 -10.28
CA SER A 22 32.08 1.64 -9.28
C SER A 22 32.91 2.86 -9.68
N GLU A 23 32.83 3.31 -10.93
CA GLU A 23 33.72 4.34 -11.45
C GLU A 23 32.98 5.62 -11.91
N THR A 24 31.65 5.62 -11.95
CA THR A 24 30.89 6.77 -12.45
C THR A 24 29.72 7.08 -11.51
N ASP A 25 29.70 8.29 -10.97
CA ASP A 25 28.49 8.83 -10.35
C ASP A 25 27.47 9.15 -11.44
N LEU A 26 26.46 8.32 -11.57
CA LEU A 26 25.42 8.47 -12.59
C LEU A 26 24.59 9.73 -12.36
N ALA A 27 24.40 10.17 -11.13
CA ALA A 27 23.68 11.40 -10.83
C ALA A 27 24.47 12.63 -11.32
N GLU A 28 25.78 12.61 -11.19
CA GLU A 28 26.67 13.64 -11.74
C GLU A 28 26.70 13.59 -13.28
N ALA A 29 26.87 12.40 -13.87
CA ALA A 29 26.90 12.20 -15.32
C ALA A 29 25.60 12.69 -16.00
N TRP A 30 24.45 12.49 -15.37
CA TRP A 30 23.14 12.96 -15.84
C TRP A 30 22.83 14.40 -15.44
N ARG A 31 23.70 15.06 -14.64
CA ARG A 31 23.45 16.40 -14.08
C ARG A 31 22.09 16.46 -13.35
N SER A 32 21.78 15.43 -12.58
CA SER A 32 20.45 15.23 -11.98
C SER A 32 20.03 16.35 -11.04
N ALA A 33 20.97 16.93 -10.30
CA ALA A 33 20.70 18.07 -9.42
C ALA A 33 20.24 19.31 -10.23
N GLU A 34 20.89 19.58 -11.34
CA GLU A 34 20.53 20.71 -12.22
C GLU A 34 19.18 20.48 -12.91
N LEU A 35 18.92 19.23 -13.36
CA LEU A 35 17.63 18.88 -13.97
C LEU A 35 16.50 19.04 -12.96
N ASN A 36 16.68 18.58 -11.72
CA ASN A 36 15.70 18.74 -10.66
C ASN A 36 15.47 20.22 -10.30
N ALA A 37 16.53 21.03 -10.26
CA ALA A 37 16.44 22.47 -10.04
C ALA A 37 15.64 23.16 -11.14
N MET A 38 15.94 22.87 -12.40
CA MET A 38 15.22 23.40 -13.55
C MET A 38 13.73 23.00 -13.53
N ALA A 39 13.42 21.76 -13.18
CA ALA A 39 12.03 21.32 -13.06
C ALA A 39 11.28 22.13 -12.01
N ARG A 40 11.91 22.42 -10.86
CA ARG A 40 11.33 23.26 -9.79
C ARG A 40 11.22 24.72 -10.17
N GLU A 41 12.12 25.26 -10.98
CA GLU A 41 11.99 26.61 -11.55
C GLU A 41 10.76 26.71 -12.46
N LEU A 42 10.57 25.71 -13.32
CA LEU A 42 9.43 25.68 -14.25
C LEU A 42 8.10 25.40 -13.54
N GLN A 43 8.12 24.59 -12.49
CA GLN A 43 6.94 24.26 -11.70
C GLN A 43 7.31 24.16 -10.21
N PRO A 44 7.21 25.25 -9.43
CA PRO A 44 7.66 25.30 -8.03
C PRO A 44 7.03 24.26 -7.11
N GLY A 45 5.82 23.78 -7.38
CA GLY A 45 5.13 22.76 -6.59
C GLY A 45 5.32 21.32 -7.07
N ILE A 46 6.23 21.07 -8.04
CA ILE A 46 6.43 19.70 -8.55
C ILE A 46 7.04 18.77 -7.50
N LEU A 47 6.47 17.56 -7.40
CA LEU A 47 7.04 16.50 -6.60
C LEU A 47 7.99 15.66 -7.46
N ILE A 48 9.20 15.46 -6.96
CA ILE A 48 10.26 14.71 -7.65
C ILE A 48 10.62 13.49 -6.79
N ASN A 49 10.62 12.32 -7.41
CA ASN A 49 11.05 11.10 -6.74
C ASN A 49 12.59 10.96 -6.71
N ASN A 50 13.08 9.91 -6.06
CA ASN A 50 14.51 9.63 -5.92
C ASN A 50 15.16 8.92 -7.13
N ARG A 51 14.45 8.74 -8.24
CA ARG A 51 14.95 7.93 -9.37
C ARG A 51 16.00 8.63 -10.23
N SER A 52 16.18 9.92 -10.06
CA SER A 52 17.27 10.66 -10.67
C SER A 52 18.64 10.39 -10.04
N GLY A 53 18.72 9.60 -8.97
CA GLY A 53 19.94 9.29 -8.24
C GLY A 53 20.34 10.35 -7.20
N VAL A 54 19.56 11.42 -7.05
CA VAL A 54 19.65 12.37 -5.94
C VAL A 54 18.39 12.29 -5.09
N PRO A 55 18.46 12.65 -3.81
CA PRO A 55 17.28 12.66 -2.93
C PRO A 55 16.14 13.47 -3.53
N GLY A 56 14.94 12.91 -3.56
CA GLY A 56 13.72 13.56 -3.99
C GLY A 56 12.78 13.82 -2.82
N ASP A 57 11.55 14.23 -3.11
CA ASP A 57 10.50 14.47 -2.12
C ASP A 57 9.94 13.16 -1.54
N PHE A 58 9.99 12.09 -2.32
CA PHE A 58 9.51 10.77 -1.91
C PHE A 58 10.36 9.62 -2.49
N GLY A 59 10.34 8.50 -1.77
CA GLY A 59 11.00 7.28 -2.18
C GLY A 59 10.13 6.42 -3.11
N THR A 60 10.77 5.56 -3.90
CA THR A 60 10.06 4.69 -4.85
C THR A 60 10.58 3.25 -4.79
N PRO A 61 10.30 2.51 -3.70
CA PRO A 61 10.60 1.08 -3.66
C PRO A 61 9.90 0.38 -4.82
N GLU A 62 10.55 -0.64 -5.38
CA GLU A 62 10.05 -1.35 -6.55
C GLU A 62 9.77 -2.81 -6.24
N LYS A 63 8.55 -3.27 -6.51
CA LYS A 63 8.05 -4.64 -6.29
C LYS A 63 8.07 -5.14 -4.84
N VAL A 64 8.92 -4.60 -3.98
CA VAL A 64 9.02 -4.94 -2.55
C VAL A 64 8.46 -3.79 -1.72
N ILE A 65 7.54 -4.09 -0.81
CA ILE A 65 6.94 -3.09 0.08
C ILE A 65 7.93 -2.80 1.21
N THR A 66 8.66 -1.70 1.06
CA THR A 66 9.60 -1.20 2.06
C THR A 66 9.16 0.20 2.48
N SER A 67 8.80 0.35 3.77
CA SER A 67 8.45 1.67 4.32
C SER A 67 9.71 2.53 4.47
N GLU A 68 9.56 3.83 4.26
CA GLU A 68 10.58 4.85 4.50
C GLU A 68 10.08 5.84 5.56
N ASP A 69 11.01 6.53 6.24
CA ASP A 69 10.68 7.59 7.22
C ASP A 69 10.25 8.91 6.57
N ARG A 70 10.03 8.91 5.27
CA ARG A 70 9.53 10.01 4.43
C ARG A 70 8.41 9.49 3.55
N PRO A 71 7.68 10.36 2.84
CA PRO A 71 6.71 9.92 1.82
C PRO A 71 7.33 8.92 0.84
N TRP A 72 6.60 7.87 0.51
CA TRP A 72 7.04 6.84 -0.43
C TRP A 72 5.87 6.26 -1.22
N GLU A 73 6.19 5.72 -2.38
CA GLU A 73 5.23 5.10 -3.29
C GLU A 73 5.81 3.80 -3.85
N LEU A 74 5.17 2.67 -3.54
CA LEU A 74 5.51 1.42 -4.19
C LEU A 74 5.26 1.51 -5.68
N CYS A 75 6.27 1.21 -6.48
CA CYS A 75 6.12 1.00 -7.91
C CYS A 75 6.00 -0.51 -8.19
N ASP A 76 4.83 -0.96 -8.64
CA ASP A 76 4.56 -2.39 -8.88
C ASP A 76 3.83 -2.60 -10.21
N THR A 77 3.74 -3.85 -10.65
CA THR A 77 3.09 -4.26 -11.88
C THR A 77 2.24 -5.52 -11.65
N LEU A 78 1.33 -5.81 -12.57
CA LEU A 78 0.43 -6.98 -12.46
C LEU A 78 1.18 -8.32 -12.53
N GLY A 79 2.29 -8.38 -13.23
CA GLY A 79 3.11 -9.59 -13.40
C GLY A 79 4.58 -9.34 -13.09
N ASP A 80 5.45 -10.13 -13.71
CA ASP A 80 6.90 -9.98 -13.57
C ASP A 80 7.45 -8.86 -14.46
N LEU A 81 6.79 -8.56 -15.57
CA LEU A 81 7.27 -7.64 -16.59
C LEU A 81 6.46 -6.34 -16.62
N TRP A 82 7.12 -5.24 -17.00
CA TRP A 82 6.54 -3.90 -16.98
C TRP A 82 5.75 -3.55 -18.25
N GLY A 83 6.18 -4.08 -19.38
CA GLY A 83 5.56 -3.81 -20.69
C GLY A 83 4.51 -4.85 -21.07
N CYS A 84 4.02 -4.74 -22.31
CA CYS A 84 3.20 -5.78 -22.91
C CYS A 84 4.02 -7.07 -23.07
N ALA A 85 3.68 -8.06 -22.30
CA ALA A 85 4.41 -9.33 -22.23
C ALA A 85 3.43 -10.51 -22.29
N PRO A 86 2.97 -10.91 -23.47
CA PRO A 86 2.02 -12.03 -23.63
C PRO A 86 2.54 -13.37 -23.07
N GLN A 87 3.86 -13.50 -22.91
CA GLN A 87 4.53 -14.66 -22.33
C GLN A 87 4.56 -14.64 -20.80
N ASP A 88 4.24 -13.51 -20.15
CA ASP A 88 4.21 -13.43 -18.69
C ASP A 88 3.09 -14.34 -18.16
N ARG A 89 3.46 -15.29 -17.32
CA ARG A 89 2.55 -16.26 -16.70
C ARG A 89 2.35 -16.04 -15.22
N ASN A 90 3.10 -15.12 -14.62
CA ASN A 90 3.12 -14.85 -13.19
C ASN A 90 2.23 -13.65 -12.85
N ILE A 91 1.01 -13.61 -13.42
CA ILE A 91 0.05 -12.55 -13.13
C ILE A 91 -0.48 -12.72 -11.71
N LYS A 92 -0.28 -11.70 -10.88
CA LYS A 92 -0.80 -11.67 -9.50
C LYS A 92 -2.33 -11.76 -9.52
N PRO A 93 -2.96 -12.54 -8.65
CA PRO A 93 -4.41 -12.47 -8.45
C PRO A 93 -4.86 -11.06 -8.08
N VAL A 94 -6.07 -10.65 -8.50
CA VAL A 94 -6.65 -9.32 -8.16
C VAL A 94 -6.57 -9.04 -6.67
N ARG A 95 -6.89 -10.05 -5.87
CA ARG A 95 -6.84 -9.99 -4.41
C ARG A 95 -5.44 -9.67 -3.88
N GLU A 96 -4.40 -10.22 -4.50
CA GLU A 96 -3.02 -9.94 -4.09
C GLU A 96 -2.65 -8.48 -4.33
N VAL A 97 -3.00 -7.92 -5.49
CA VAL A 97 -2.71 -6.51 -5.81
C VAL A 97 -3.48 -5.59 -4.86
N LEU A 98 -4.74 -5.90 -4.55
CA LEU A 98 -5.49 -5.15 -3.55
C LEU A 98 -4.83 -5.25 -2.16
N TYR A 99 -4.35 -6.42 -1.75
CA TYR A 99 -3.65 -6.60 -0.48
C TYR A 99 -2.34 -5.82 -0.41
N ARG A 100 -1.67 -5.69 -1.53
CA ARG A 100 -0.46 -4.86 -1.64
C ARG A 100 -0.79 -3.37 -1.47
N LEU A 101 -1.86 -2.88 -2.11
CA LEU A 101 -2.36 -1.52 -1.92
C LEU A 101 -2.70 -1.26 -0.44
N ILE A 102 -3.52 -2.11 0.16
CA ILE A 102 -3.88 -2.01 1.59
C ILE A 102 -2.62 -2.01 2.47
N THR A 103 -1.64 -2.88 2.16
CA THR A 103 -0.39 -2.96 2.92
C THR A 103 0.45 -1.70 2.77
N CYS A 104 0.51 -1.10 1.58
CA CYS A 104 1.21 0.17 1.37
C CYS A 104 0.59 1.28 2.24
N VAL A 105 -0.72 1.45 2.17
CA VAL A 105 -1.43 2.47 2.96
C VAL A 105 -1.28 2.22 4.46
N SER A 106 -1.38 0.97 4.91
CA SER A 106 -1.18 0.59 6.32
C SER A 106 0.24 0.85 6.84
N LYS A 107 1.18 1.12 5.96
CA LYS A 107 2.56 1.50 6.26
C LYS A 107 2.86 2.97 5.95
N GLY A 108 1.84 3.77 5.70
CA GLY A 108 1.96 5.20 5.40
C GLY A 108 2.48 5.52 4.00
N GLY A 109 2.37 4.57 3.05
CA GLY A 109 2.82 4.76 1.67
C GLY A 109 1.68 4.75 0.66
N ASN A 110 2.04 5.08 -0.57
CA ASN A 110 1.17 4.99 -1.74
C ASN A 110 1.56 3.80 -2.63
N MET A 111 0.74 3.51 -3.63
CA MET A 111 1.02 2.49 -4.62
C MET A 111 0.72 2.99 -6.03
N LEU A 112 1.72 2.91 -6.90
CA LEU A 112 1.59 2.99 -8.35
C LEU A 112 1.54 1.57 -8.88
N CYS A 113 0.43 1.18 -9.51
CA CYS A 113 0.28 -0.13 -10.13
C CYS A 113 0.27 0.02 -11.66
N ASN A 114 1.30 -0.52 -12.30
CA ASN A 114 1.48 -0.43 -13.73
C ASN A 114 0.71 -1.53 -14.48
N LEU A 115 0.24 -1.20 -15.67
CA LEU A 115 -0.19 -2.15 -16.69
C LEU A 115 0.69 -2.01 -17.95
N GLY A 116 0.85 -3.11 -18.70
CA GLY A 116 1.58 -3.11 -19.96
C GLY A 116 0.63 -2.95 -21.16
N PRO A 117 0.49 -1.74 -21.75
CA PRO A 117 -0.37 -1.54 -22.91
C PRO A 117 0.16 -2.26 -24.14
N ASN A 118 -0.72 -2.54 -25.11
CA ASN A 118 -0.33 -3.03 -26.41
C ASN A 118 0.50 -1.98 -27.19
N GLY A 119 1.17 -2.39 -28.26
CA GLY A 119 2.00 -1.50 -29.06
C GLY A 119 1.24 -0.34 -29.72
N ASP A 120 -0.08 -0.43 -29.89
CA ASP A 120 -0.96 0.62 -30.38
C ASP A 120 -1.50 1.54 -29.23
N GLY A 121 -1.09 1.30 -27.99
CA GLY A 121 -1.54 2.03 -26.81
C GLY A 121 -2.86 1.52 -26.22
N SER A 122 -3.50 0.53 -26.79
CA SER A 122 -4.72 -0.06 -26.24
C SER A 122 -4.44 -0.89 -24.99
N VAL A 123 -5.39 -0.93 -24.05
CA VAL A 123 -5.31 -1.76 -22.85
C VAL A 123 -5.94 -3.12 -23.14
N GLN A 124 -5.24 -4.18 -22.78
CA GLN A 124 -5.77 -5.54 -22.92
C GLN A 124 -7.06 -5.72 -22.09
N PRO A 125 -8.10 -6.38 -22.63
CA PRO A 125 -9.39 -6.51 -21.94
C PRO A 125 -9.28 -7.10 -20.53
N TRP A 126 -8.41 -8.10 -20.32
CA TRP A 126 -8.22 -8.70 -19.01
C TRP A 126 -7.58 -7.74 -18.00
N GLN A 127 -6.64 -6.88 -18.42
CA GLN A 127 -6.05 -5.85 -17.55
C GLN A 127 -7.11 -4.79 -17.18
N ALA A 128 -7.91 -4.37 -18.16
CA ALA A 128 -9.00 -3.43 -17.90
C ALA A 128 -10.03 -4.01 -16.90
N ASP A 129 -10.39 -5.29 -17.04
CA ASP A 129 -11.30 -5.95 -16.11
C ASP A 129 -10.67 -6.08 -14.72
N TYR A 130 -9.40 -6.38 -14.64
CA TYR A 130 -8.63 -6.45 -13.41
C TYR A 130 -8.73 -5.15 -12.60
N PHE A 131 -8.43 -4.02 -13.23
CA PHE A 131 -8.54 -2.72 -12.56
C PHE A 131 -9.98 -2.32 -12.27
N ARG A 132 -10.95 -2.75 -13.06
CA ARG A 132 -12.38 -2.53 -12.74
C ARG A 132 -12.80 -3.28 -11.47
N GLN A 133 -12.28 -4.49 -11.24
CA GLN A 133 -12.55 -5.23 -9.99
C GLN A 133 -12.03 -4.47 -8.78
N ILE A 134 -10.78 -4.00 -8.81
CA ILE A 134 -10.20 -3.17 -7.76
C ILE A 134 -10.98 -1.86 -7.61
N GLY A 135 -11.34 -1.22 -8.74
CA GLY A 135 -12.13 0.01 -8.76
C GLY A 135 -13.51 -0.14 -8.11
N ARG A 136 -14.20 -1.26 -8.32
CA ARG A 136 -15.48 -1.55 -7.64
C ARG A 136 -15.31 -1.69 -6.14
N TRP A 137 -14.24 -2.36 -5.71
CA TRP A 137 -13.92 -2.47 -4.28
C TRP A 137 -13.61 -1.08 -3.68
N LEU A 138 -12.79 -0.28 -4.35
CA LEU A 138 -12.46 1.08 -3.92
C LEU A 138 -13.67 2.02 -3.90
N ALA A 139 -14.59 1.88 -4.85
CA ALA A 139 -15.84 2.65 -4.86
C ALA A 139 -16.68 2.42 -3.60
N LYS A 140 -16.55 1.25 -2.99
CA LYS A 140 -17.28 0.87 -1.78
C LYS A 140 -16.50 1.17 -0.48
N HIS A 141 -15.19 0.96 -0.51
CA HIS A 141 -14.33 0.99 0.69
C HIS A 141 -13.25 2.08 0.62
N GLY A 142 -13.33 3.00 -0.34
CA GLY A 142 -12.28 3.99 -0.58
C GLY A 142 -12.02 4.93 0.60
N GLU A 143 -13.00 5.14 1.48
CA GLU A 143 -12.79 5.93 2.70
C GLU A 143 -11.77 5.30 3.66
N ALA A 144 -11.60 3.98 3.60
CA ALA A 144 -10.60 3.23 4.36
C ALA A 144 -9.21 3.24 3.71
N ILE A 145 -9.06 3.88 2.54
CA ILE A 145 -7.81 3.96 1.78
C ILE A 145 -7.39 5.41 1.56
N TYR A 146 -8.28 6.22 0.97
CA TYR A 146 -7.94 7.59 0.58
C TYR A 146 -7.87 8.53 1.78
N GLY A 147 -6.76 9.25 1.91
CA GLY A 147 -6.52 10.17 3.02
C GLY A 147 -6.24 9.47 4.34
N CYS A 148 -6.05 8.16 4.34
CA CYS A 148 -5.68 7.41 5.54
C CYS A 148 -4.16 7.45 5.77
N THR A 149 -3.80 7.29 7.05
CA THR A 149 -2.43 7.08 7.50
C THR A 149 -2.26 5.64 7.99
N GLY A 150 -1.00 5.19 8.13
CA GLY A 150 -0.65 3.85 8.59
C GLY A 150 -0.21 3.78 10.04
N GLU A 151 -0.67 4.68 10.90
CA GLU A 151 -0.09 4.91 12.22
C GLU A 151 -0.31 3.82 13.26
N TRP A 152 -1.25 2.90 13.03
CA TRP A 152 -1.42 1.86 14.03
C TRP A 152 -0.44 0.71 13.82
N GLN A 153 0.51 0.59 14.75
CA GLN A 153 1.42 -0.53 14.76
C GLN A 153 0.65 -1.82 15.03
N ASN A 154 0.54 -2.66 14.01
CA ASN A 154 0.07 -4.02 14.19
C ASN A 154 0.98 -4.71 15.23
N PRO A 155 0.46 -5.16 16.39
CA PRO A 155 1.26 -5.80 17.43
C PRO A 155 1.88 -7.14 16.98
N PHE A 156 1.50 -7.64 15.81
CA PHE A 156 2.10 -8.84 15.22
C PHE A 156 3.21 -8.46 14.25
N PRO A 157 4.47 -8.40 14.69
CA PRO A 157 5.60 -8.18 13.80
C PRO A 157 5.66 -9.32 12.77
N ARG A 158 6.10 -8.99 11.54
CA ARG A 158 6.39 -9.95 10.47
C ARG A 158 5.22 -10.40 9.58
N GLY A 159 4.17 -9.61 9.44
CA GLY A 159 3.17 -9.83 8.39
C GLY A 159 2.25 -11.05 8.59
N LEU A 160 2.21 -11.62 9.78
CA LEU A 160 1.38 -12.78 10.10
C LEU A 160 -0.04 -12.42 10.53
N ALA A 161 -0.34 -11.14 10.78
CA ALA A 161 -1.70 -10.74 11.12
C ALA A 161 -2.63 -10.96 9.92
N PRO A 162 -3.82 -11.53 10.16
CA PRO A 162 -4.82 -11.79 9.13
C PRO A 162 -5.51 -10.50 8.64
N TRP A 163 -5.13 -9.35 9.17
CA TRP A 163 -5.66 -8.02 8.83
C TRP A 163 -4.55 -7.00 8.67
N ARG A 164 -4.93 -5.85 8.10
CA ARG A 164 -4.16 -4.60 8.12
C ARG A 164 -5.04 -3.49 8.63
N THR A 165 -4.43 -2.45 9.17
CA THR A 165 -5.14 -1.27 9.66
C THR A 165 -4.73 -0.04 8.88
N THR A 166 -5.71 0.82 8.65
CA THR A 166 -5.51 2.20 8.18
C THR A 166 -6.32 3.12 9.09
N ARG A 167 -5.91 4.37 9.20
CA ARG A 167 -6.56 5.33 10.10
C ARG A 167 -6.80 6.65 9.40
N ARG A 168 -7.94 7.24 9.67
CA ARG A 168 -8.26 8.63 9.31
C ARG A 168 -8.98 9.29 10.49
N ASP A 169 -8.37 10.32 11.05
CA ASP A 169 -8.85 11.00 12.25
C ASP A 169 -9.07 10.02 13.43
N ASP A 170 -10.28 9.90 13.92
CA ASP A 170 -10.71 9.00 14.98
C ASP A 170 -11.30 7.66 14.47
N MET A 171 -11.25 7.43 13.17
CA MET A 171 -11.70 6.18 12.55
C MET A 171 -10.54 5.24 12.26
N LEU A 172 -10.61 4.03 12.78
CA LEU A 172 -9.73 2.90 12.46
C LEU A 172 -10.45 1.94 11.50
N TYR A 173 -9.79 1.56 10.45
CA TYR A 173 -10.31 0.59 9.49
C TYR A 173 -9.49 -0.69 9.54
N LEU A 174 -10.15 -1.81 9.84
CA LEU A 174 -9.54 -3.14 9.77
C LEU A 174 -9.88 -3.80 8.43
N HIS A 175 -8.88 -4.02 7.64
CA HIS A 175 -8.99 -4.76 6.38
C HIS A 175 -8.74 -6.24 6.65
N LEU A 176 -9.79 -7.03 6.65
CA LEU A 176 -9.73 -8.47 6.91
C LEU A 176 -9.20 -9.21 5.68
N LEU A 177 -7.89 -9.39 5.60
CA LEU A 177 -7.23 -10.07 4.48
C LEU A 177 -7.51 -11.58 4.48
N ARG A 178 -7.81 -12.12 5.64
CA ARG A 178 -8.36 -13.47 5.82
C ARG A 178 -9.64 -13.34 6.62
N TYR A 179 -10.73 -13.79 6.05
CA TYR A 179 -12.03 -13.69 6.70
C TYR A 179 -12.10 -14.64 7.90
N PRO A 180 -12.44 -14.12 9.09
CA PRO A 180 -12.40 -14.91 10.33
C PRO A 180 -13.70 -15.68 10.62
N GLY A 181 -14.78 -15.47 9.87
CA GLY A 181 -16.14 -15.86 10.22
C GLY A 181 -16.87 -14.75 10.95
N SER A 182 -17.88 -15.10 11.75
CA SER A 182 -18.77 -14.14 12.40
C SER A 182 -18.15 -13.38 13.60
N THR A 183 -16.98 -13.81 14.06
CA THR A 183 -16.33 -13.23 15.25
C THR A 183 -14.82 -13.24 15.12
N PHE A 184 -14.17 -12.19 15.61
CA PHE A 184 -12.71 -12.13 15.75
C PHE A 184 -12.31 -11.31 16.98
N SER A 185 -11.02 -11.27 17.30
CA SER A 185 -10.53 -10.48 18.41
C SER A 185 -9.23 -9.76 18.08
N ILE A 186 -9.05 -8.57 18.64
CA ILE A 186 -7.82 -7.78 18.60
C ILE A 186 -7.29 -7.58 20.02
N ALA A 187 -5.95 -7.60 20.15
CA ALA A 187 -5.31 -7.30 21.43
C ALA A 187 -5.51 -5.82 21.78
N ASN A 188 -5.83 -5.50 23.02
CA ASN A 188 -6.10 -4.12 23.47
C ASN A 188 -5.12 -3.60 24.54
N TYR A 189 -4.18 -4.40 25.01
CA TYR A 189 -3.27 -4.06 26.11
C TYR A 189 -2.12 -3.12 25.75
N GLN A 190 -2.03 -2.70 24.48
CA GLN A 190 -0.96 -1.82 23.98
C GLN A 190 -1.50 -0.53 23.36
N HIS A 191 -2.75 -0.18 23.64
CA HIS A 191 -3.42 0.94 22.98
C HIS A 191 -3.71 2.08 23.94
N ASP A 192 -3.52 3.30 23.45
CA ASP A 192 -3.89 4.54 24.13
C ASP A 192 -5.32 4.97 23.74
N PHE A 193 -6.16 4.03 23.30
CA PHE A 193 -7.53 4.28 22.89
C PHE A 193 -8.45 3.08 23.19
N TRP A 194 -9.76 3.34 23.26
CA TRP A 194 -10.81 2.33 23.31
C TRP A 194 -11.60 2.32 21.98
N LEU A 195 -12.05 1.14 21.59
CA LEU A 195 -13.04 1.01 20.53
C LEU A 195 -14.42 1.34 21.12
N LEU A 196 -15.14 2.28 20.53
CA LEU A 196 -16.48 2.66 20.96
C LEU A 196 -17.56 1.92 20.19
N GLU A 197 -17.48 1.99 18.89
CA GLU A 197 -18.44 1.45 17.94
C GLU A 197 -17.68 0.76 16.81
N ALA A 198 -18.29 -0.26 16.23
CA ALA A 198 -17.75 -0.95 15.07
C ALA A 198 -18.89 -1.28 14.11
N ASP A 199 -18.61 -1.06 12.83
CA ASP A 199 -19.51 -1.39 11.73
C ASP A 199 -18.78 -2.23 10.68
N CYS A 200 -19.47 -3.21 10.12
CA CYS A 200 -19.00 -3.84 8.91
C CYS A 200 -19.20 -2.86 7.73
N LEU A 201 -18.18 -2.11 7.35
CA LEU A 201 -18.24 -1.14 6.26
C LEU A 201 -18.75 -1.77 4.95
N THR A 202 -18.44 -3.05 4.73
CA THR A 202 -18.86 -3.79 3.55
C THR A 202 -20.38 -3.98 3.47
N THR A 203 -21.08 -4.13 4.61
CA THR A 203 -22.54 -4.36 4.65
C THR A 203 -23.33 -3.21 5.26
N GLY A 204 -22.66 -2.30 5.98
CA GLY A 204 -23.31 -1.27 6.81
C GLY A 204 -23.94 -1.83 8.10
N GLN A 205 -23.61 -3.05 8.48
CA GLN A 205 -24.18 -3.70 9.66
C GLN A 205 -23.38 -3.33 10.91
N PRO A 206 -24.05 -2.89 11.99
CA PRO A 206 -23.38 -2.65 13.26
C PRO A 206 -22.88 -3.96 13.87
N LEU A 207 -21.73 -3.91 14.52
CA LEU A 207 -21.05 -5.01 15.18
C LEU A 207 -21.07 -4.80 16.70
N THR A 208 -20.94 -5.89 17.43
CA THR A 208 -20.87 -5.85 18.89
C THR A 208 -19.42 -5.93 19.35
N ILE A 209 -19.00 -5.01 20.20
CA ILE A 209 -17.68 -5.02 20.85
C ILE A 209 -17.84 -5.49 22.28
N THR A 210 -17.06 -6.47 22.70
CA THR A 210 -16.94 -6.91 24.08
C THR A 210 -15.51 -6.71 24.54
N HIS A 211 -15.32 -5.82 25.53
CA HIS A 211 -14.01 -5.55 26.12
C HIS A 211 -13.64 -6.62 27.14
N GLU A 212 -12.56 -7.33 26.86
CA GLU A 212 -11.93 -8.27 27.80
C GLU A 212 -10.60 -7.70 28.31
N PRO A 213 -10.01 -8.21 29.38
CA PRO A 213 -8.81 -7.61 29.98
C PRO A 213 -7.60 -7.46 29.05
N THR A 214 -7.49 -8.28 28.00
CA THR A 214 -6.32 -8.29 27.11
C THR A 214 -6.67 -8.18 25.62
N ARG A 215 -7.97 -8.15 25.30
CA ARG A 215 -8.45 -8.09 23.92
C ARG A 215 -9.86 -7.52 23.84
N ASP A 216 -10.19 -6.98 22.70
CA ASP A 216 -11.55 -6.68 22.31
C ASP A 216 -12.07 -7.77 21.38
N VAL A 217 -13.26 -8.29 21.67
CA VAL A 217 -13.95 -9.28 20.84
C VAL A 217 -15.00 -8.56 20.02
N ILE A 218 -14.93 -8.70 18.71
CA ILE A 218 -15.84 -8.09 17.75
C ILE A 218 -16.67 -9.20 17.13
N ALA A 219 -17.99 -9.11 17.24
CA ALA A 219 -18.95 -10.12 16.80
C ALA A 219 -20.07 -9.51 15.96
N GLY A 220 -20.72 -10.34 15.15
CA GLY A 220 -21.84 -9.94 14.31
C GLY A 220 -21.51 -9.80 12.83
N LEU A 221 -20.29 -10.16 12.42
CA LEU A 221 -19.98 -10.29 10.99
C LEU A 221 -20.83 -11.42 10.37
N PRO A 222 -21.13 -11.35 9.06
CA PRO A 222 -21.75 -12.49 8.34
C PRO A 222 -20.92 -13.77 8.49
N GLU A 223 -21.56 -14.94 8.43
CA GLU A 223 -20.83 -16.23 8.48
C GLU A 223 -19.89 -16.43 7.29
N THR A 224 -20.23 -15.87 6.13
CA THR A 224 -19.40 -15.88 4.92
C THR A 224 -18.94 -14.47 4.57
N ALA A 225 -17.73 -14.36 3.99
CA ALA A 225 -17.18 -13.08 3.59
C ALA A 225 -18.14 -12.31 2.66
N PRO A 226 -18.56 -11.09 3.04
CA PRO A 226 -19.49 -10.28 2.23
C PRO A 226 -18.82 -9.64 1.01
N ASP A 227 -17.51 -9.74 0.91
CA ASP A 227 -16.72 -9.31 -0.25
C ASP A 227 -15.62 -10.35 -0.52
N GLU A 228 -15.48 -10.74 -1.79
CA GLU A 228 -14.53 -11.76 -2.22
C GLU A 228 -13.07 -11.29 -2.15
N LEU A 229 -12.83 -9.97 -2.27
CA LEU A 229 -11.49 -9.41 -2.26
C LEU A 229 -11.01 -9.12 -0.83
N ALA A 230 -11.73 -8.27 -0.09
CA ALA A 230 -11.45 -7.99 1.32
C ALA A 230 -12.67 -7.35 2.00
N THR A 231 -12.99 -7.82 3.20
CA THR A 231 -13.99 -7.20 4.07
C THR A 231 -13.33 -6.12 4.91
N VAL A 232 -14.01 -4.99 5.10
CA VAL A 232 -13.52 -3.88 5.94
C VAL A 232 -14.46 -3.69 7.11
N VAL A 233 -13.88 -3.56 8.31
CA VAL A 233 -14.56 -3.13 9.53
C VAL A 233 -14.09 -1.73 9.85
N ALA A 234 -15.02 -0.81 10.04
CA ALA A 234 -14.77 0.55 10.51
C ALA A 234 -15.02 0.59 12.02
N GLU A 235 -14.10 1.18 12.76
CA GLU A 235 -14.15 1.27 14.22
C GLU A 235 -13.91 2.71 14.66
N GLN A 236 -14.80 3.24 15.50
CA GLN A 236 -14.61 4.54 16.09
C GLN A 236 -13.73 4.45 17.33
N LEU A 237 -12.72 5.29 17.39
CA LEU A 237 -11.77 5.37 18.49
C LEU A 237 -12.12 6.50 19.44
N ILE A 238 -11.89 6.29 20.74
CA ILE A 238 -11.76 7.35 21.72
C ILE A 238 -10.37 7.30 22.33
N SER A 239 -9.67 8.45 22.29
CA SER A 239 -8.37 8.58 22.97
C SER A 239 -8.55 8.44 24.47
N LEU A 240 -7.75 7.61 25.11
CA LEU A 240 -7.59 7.63 26.54
C LEU A 240 -6.77 8.89 26.87
N ALA A 241 -7.45 9.98 27.22
CA ALA A 241 -6.76 11.16 27.70
C ALA A 241 -5.92 10.77 28.94
N VAL A 242 -4.61 10.87 28.82
CA VAL A 242 -3.66 10.77 29.94
C VAL A 242 -3.66 12.06 30.73
#